data_5efddf2f71701b90be12673982ad0a34
#
_entry.id   5efddf2f71701b90be12673982ad0a34
#
_cell.length_a   1.000
_cell.length_b   1.000
_cell.length_c   1.000
_cell.angle_alpha   90.00
_cell.angle_beta   90.00
_cell.angle_gamma   90.00
#
_symmetry.space_group_name_H-M   'P 1'
#
loop_
_entity.id
_entity.type
_entity.pdbx_description
1 polymer ?
#
loop_
_entity_poly.entity_id
_entity_poly.type
_entity_poly.pdbx_seq_one_letter_code
_entity_poly.pdbx_strand_id
1 'polypeptide(L)'
;DRWEATVKGDLKGKFYTFDMGKGECPGTFAKAVGVNGNRGAIIDMASTNPEGWKDDKRPELKSPADLVIYELHVRDFSVSPTSGLKYKGKYLALTEPKAIEYLKRLGVNAIHFQPLFDFASVDETRLDTPQFNWGYDPKNYNVPDGSYSTDPFSPAVRVREFKQMVQALHQAGIRVIFDAVYNHTFNIDGSNFQRTYPDYYYRKTADGKYSDGSGCGNETASEKPLMRDYMIESVLYWVNEYHIDGFRFDLMGVHDIETMKLIRAAVDKIDPSIYIYGEGWSAGSCAYPNDQLAIKANTFKLNGIGAFSDDMRDALRGPFSDNTKGAFLAGIPGEEESLKFGIVGGIAHPQVDMNLVNYDKKPWTAEPTQQISYVSCHDDMCLVDRLKATVLGIKDVSRTESERIAELIRLDLLAQTAVFTSQGVPFFLAGEEMLRDKKGVHNSYCSPDSINEFNWENLKKYP
;
A
#
# COMPACT_ATOMS: atom_id res chain seq x y z
N ASP A 1 25.97 -11.31 14.83
CA ASP A 1 26.78 -12.39 14.20
C ASP A 1 26.13 -12.82 12.90
N ARG A 2 26.95 -13.05 11.87
CA ARG A 2 26.51 -13.50 10.56
C ARG A 2 26.88 -14.97 10.39
N TRP A 3 25.92 -15.77 9.96
CA TRP A 3 26.16 -17.16 9.58
C TRP A 3 26.36 -17.24 8.07
N GLU A 4 27.35 -17.98 7.63
CA GLU A 4 27.69 -18.15 6.22
C GLU A 4 28.03 -19.61 5.93
N ALA A 5 27.51 -20.13 4.81
CA ALA A 5 27.83 -21.45 4.30
C ALA A 5 28.22 -21.35 2.81
N THR A 6 29.31 -21.95 2.43
CA THR A 6 29.77 -21.98 1.03
C THR A 6 29.60 -23.37 0.44
N VAL A 7 28.84 -23.45 -0.65
CA VAL A 7 28.66 -24.69 -1.42
C VAL A 7 29.30 -24.51 -2.80
N LYS A 8 30.14 -25.46 -3.19
CA LYS A 8 30.90 -25.44 -4.48
C LYS A 8 29.98 -25.89 -5.63
N GLY A 9 30.17 -25.30 -6.81
CA GLY A 9 29.51 -25.68 -8.07
C GLY A 9 28.54 -24.64 -8.60
N ASP A 10 28.02 -24.87 -9.79
CA ASP A 10 26.90 -24.09 -10.34
C ASP A 10 25.59 -24.64 -9.78
N LEU A 11 24.95 -23.85 -8.93
CA LEU A 11 23.72 -24.22 -8.24
C LEU A 11 22.48 -23.52 -8.84
N LYS A 12 22.62 -22.84 -9.98
CA LYS A 12 21.49 -22.18 -10.66
C LYS A 12 20.33 -23.17 -10.88
N GLY A 13 19.13 -22.75 -10.50
CA GLY A 13 17.91 -23.57 -10.57
C GLY A 13 17.73 -24.53 -9.40
N LYS A 14 18.65 -24.54 -8.43
CA LYS A 14 18.47 -25.28 -7.18
C LYS A 14 17.70 -24.46 -6.14
N PHE A 15 17.17 -25.18 -5.17
CA PHE A 15 16.50 -24.58 -4.01
C PHE A 15 17.30 -24.87 -2.75
N TYR A 16 17.12 -24.01 -1.75
CA TYR A 16 17.76 -24.15 -0.46
C TYR A 16 16.83 -23.78 0.69
N THR A 17 17.16 -24.29 1.87
CA THR A 17 16.60 -23.86 3.14
C THR A 17 17.73 -23.73 4.17
N PHE A 18 17.48 -22.93 5.20
CA PHE A 18 18.27 -22.93 6.43
C PHE A 18 17.43 -23.56 7.54
N ASP A 19 18.06 -24.35 8.40
CA ASP A 19 17.48 -24.84 9.63
C ASP A 19 18.35 -24.42 10.81
N MET A 20 17.85 -23.50 11.62
CA MET A 20 18.51 -22.99 12.81
C MET A 20 17.93 -23.64 14.09
N GLY A 21 17.31 -24.81 13.96
CA GLY A 21 16.70 -25.54 15.07
C GLY A 21 15.25 -25.16 15.39
N LYS A 22 14.62 -24.34 14.53
CA LYS A 22 13.21 -23.91 14.64
C LYS A 22 12.39 -24.22 13.38
N GLY A 23 12.90 -25.13 12.55
CA GLY A 23 12.32 -25.51 11.27
C GLY A 23 12.95 -24.79 10.09
N GLU A 24 12.80 -25.41 8.92
CA GLU A 24 13.35 -24.92 7.68
C GLU A 24 12.69 -23.61 7.20
N CYS A 25 13.50 -22.69 6.69
CA CYS A 25 13.03 -21.45 6.05
C CYS A 25 14.02 -21.01 4.96
N PRO A 26 13.59 -20.14 4.01
CA PRO A 26 14.48 -19.58 2.99
C PRO A 26 15.48 -18.55 3.53
N GLY A 27 15.38 -18.20 4.83
CA GLY A 27 16.13 -17.10 5.45
C GLY A 27 15.47 -15.75 5.23
N THR A 28 15.87 -14.76 6.02
CA THR A 28 15.27 -13.43 6.03
C THR A 28 15.55 -12.62 4.76
N PHE A 29 16.68 -12.87 4.09
CA PHE A 29 17.13 -12.12 2.91
C PHE A 29 16.99 -12.88 1.58
N ALA A 30 16.14 -13.90 1.50
CA ALA A 30 15.87 -14.56 0.24
C ALA A 30 15.38 -13.54 -0.81
N LYS A 31 16.02 -13.55 -1.98
CA LYS A 31 15.72 -12.65 -3.12
C LYS A 31 14.92 -13.35 -4.22
N ALA A 32 14.85 -14.65 -4.16
CA ALA A 32 14.02 -15.50 -5.00
C ALA A 32 13.58 -16.72 -4.19
N VAL A 33 12.38 -17.18 -4.44
CA VAL A 33 11.79 -18.34 -3.76
C VAL A 33 11.07 -19.24 -4.77
N GLY A 34 10.90 -20.50 -4.39
CA GLY A 34 10.02 -21.41 -5.09
C GLY A 34 8.55 -21.10 -4.83
N VAL A 35 7.67 -21.84 -5.49
CA VAL A 35 6.21 -21.75 -5.33
C VAL A 35 5.82 -21.79 -3.85
N ASN A 36 4.86 -20.96 -3.47
CA ASN A 36 4.43 -20.75 -2.08
C ASN A 36 5.51 -20.25 -1.11
N GLY A 37 6.69 -19.81 -1.59
CA GLY A 37 7.67 -19.11 -0.79
C GLY A 37 8.35 -19.91 0.33
N ASN A 38 8.27 -21.26 0.35
CA ASN A 38 8.79 -22.08 1.45
C ASN A 38 10.29 -22.36 1.35
N ARG A 39 10.88 -22.21 0.17
CA ARG A 39 12.31 -22.47 -0.09
C ARG A 39 12.90 -21.31 -0.88
N GLY A 40 14.11 -20.91 -0.53
CA GLY A 40 14.90 -20.01 -1.34
C GLY A 40 15.27 -20.65 -2.67
N ALA A 41 15.37 -19.85 -3.73
CA ALA A 41 15.77 -20.30 -5.04
C ALA A 41 17.07 -19.61 -5.47
N ILE A 42 17.96 -20.36 -6.11
CA ILE A 42 19.21 -19.85 -6.65
C ILE A 42 18.97 -19.50 -8.11
N ILE A 43 18.90 -18.21 -8.41
CA ILE A 43 18.73 -17.70 -9.77
C ILE A 43 19.83 -16.70 -10.11
N ASP A 44 20.05 -16.50 -11.39
CA ASP A 44 20.82 -15.37 -11.89
C ASP A 44 19.94 -14.15 -12.00
N MET A 45 20.04 -13.22 -11.05
CA MET A 45 19.21 -12.00 -11.01
C MET A 45 19.39 -11.15 -12.27
N ALA A 46 20.60 -11.06 -12.84
CA ALA A 46 20.85 -10.29 -14.04
C ALA A 46 20.10 -10.86 -15.26
N SER A 47 19.90 -12.18 -15.31
CA SER A 47 19.12 -12.84 -16.37
C SER A 47 17.62 -12.54 -16.32
N THR A 48 17.13 -11.95 -15.24
CA THR A 48 15.74 -11.55 -15.09
C THR A 48 15.45 -10.13 -15.62
N ASN A 49 16.49 -9.37 -15.94
CA ASN A 49 16.36 -8.02 -16.43
C ASN A 49 15.72 -8.01 -17.83
N PRO A 50 14.63 -7.25 -18.04
CA PRO A 50 14.11 -7.04 -19.39
C PRO A 50 15.09 -6.25 -20.25
N GLU A 51 14.91 -6.30 -21.55
CA GLU A 51 15.74 -5.52 -22.47
C GLU A 51 15.68 -4.03 -22.14
N GLY A 52 16.85 -3.38 -22.09
CA GLY A 52 16.98 -1.97 -21.73
C GLY A 52 16.85 -1.66 -20.23
N TRP A 53 16.73 -2.65 -19.35
CA TRP A 53 16.54 -2.43 -17.90
C TRP A 53 17.62 -1.57 -17.26
N LYS A 54 18.88 -1.72 -17.65
CA LYS A 54 20.00 -0.89 -17.15
C LYS A 54 19.88 0.58 -17.51
N ASP A 55 19.11 0.91 -18.55
CA ASP A 55 18.88 2.26 -19.03
C ASP A 55 17.50 2.80 -18.59
N ASP A 56 16.74 2.01 -17.85
CA ASP A 56 15.47 2.40 -17.26
C ASP A 56 15.66 3.61 -16.33
N LYS A 57 14.80 4.60 -16.47
CA LYS A 57 14.89 5.85 -15.72
C LYS A 57 13.60 6.11 -14.96
N ARG A 58 13.78 6.42 -13.70
CA ARG A 58 12.70 6.94 -12.87
C ARG A 58 12.10 8.19 -13.49
N PRO A 59 10.78 8.30 -13.65
CA PRO A 59 10.14 9.52 -14.10
C PRO A 59 10.52 10.72 -13.21
N GLU A 60 10.80 11.86 -13.82
CA GLU A 60 11.17 13.08 -13.09
C GLU A 60 10.05 13.51 -12.14
N LEU A 61 10.42 13.95 -10.94
CA LEU A 61 9.55 14.55 -9.96
C LEU A 61 10.24 15.75 -9.33
N LYS A 62 9.70 16.95 -9.52
CA LYS A 62 10.29 18.19 -8.98
C LYS A 62 9.91 18.42 -7.53
N SER A 63 8.71 18.04 -7.15
CA SER A 63 8.17 18.18 -5.80
C SER A 63 7.19 17.04 -5.51
N PRO A 64 7.09 16.57 -4.25
CA PRO A 64 6.00 15.69 -3.88
C PRO A 64 4.60 16.25 -4.15
N ALA A 65 4.46 17.59 -4.20
CA ALA A 65 3.20 18.25 -4.56
C ALA A 65 2.77 18.00 -6.01
N ASP A 66 3.68 17.55 -6.88
CA ASP A 66 3.36 17.21 -8.27
C ASP A 66 2.81 15.76 -8.42
N LEU A 67 2.82 14.98 -7.35
CA LEU A 67 2.29 13.60 -7.36
C LEU A 67 0.76 13.59 -7.42
N VAL A 68 0.25 12.68 -8.23
CA VAL A 68 -1.14 12.24 -8.24
C VAL A 68 -1.12 10.73 -8.06
N ILE A 69 -1.43 10.27 -6.86
CA ILE A 69 -1.26 8.87 -6.46
C ILE A 69 -2.55 8.10 -6.66
N TYR A 70 -2.46 7.00 -7.38
CA TYR A 70 -3.55 6.06 -7.67
C TYR A 70 -3.28 4.73 -6.99
N GLU A 71 -4.10 4.37 -6.00
CA GLU A 71 -3.96 3.12 -5.27
C GLU A 71 -4.59 1.97 -6.03
N LEU A 72 -3.79 0.94 -6.33
CA LEU A 72 -4.20 -0.13 -7.23
C LEU A 72 -3.80 -1.52 -6.71
N HIS A 73 -4.72 -2.49 -6.81
CA HIS A 73 -4.43 -3.90 -6.62
C HIS A 73 -4.28 -4.58 -7.99
N VAL A 74 -3.19 -5.32 -8.20
CA VAL A 74 -2.86 -5.94 -9.50
C VAL A 74 -3.99 -6.83 -10.02
N ARG A 75 -4.59 -7.65 -9.14
CA ARG A 75 -5.67 -8.56 -9.55
C ARG A 75 -6.95 -7.80 -9.84
N ASP A 76 -7.38 -6.91 -8.97
CA ASP A 76 -8.62 -6.14 -9.12
C ASP A 76 -8.71 -5.42 -10.45
N PHE A 77 -7.60 -4.81 -10.84
CA PHE A 77 -7.51 -3.99 -12.03
C PHE A 77 -7.82 -4.75 -13.33
N SER A 78 -7.40 -6.00 -13.42
CA SER A 78 -7.39 -6.73 -14.68
C SER A 78 -8.22 -8.01 -14.71
N VAL A 79 -8.62 -8.55 -13.55
CA VAL A 79 -9.25 -9.89 -13.48
C VAL A 79 -10.64 -9.92 -14.13
N SER A 80 -11.37 -8.81 -14.11
CA SER A 80 -12.71 -8.73 -14.68
C SER A 80 -12.73 -9.17 -16.15
N PRO A 81 -13.71 -9.99 -16.58
CA PRO A 81 -13.92 -10.32 -17.99
C PRO A 81 -14.06 -9.09 -18.86
N THR A 82 -14.60 -8.00 -18.33
CA THR A 82 -14.86 -6.74 -19.06
C THR A 82 -13.64 -5.84 -19.21
N SER A 83 -12.51 -6.15 -18.55
CA SER A 83 -11.28 -5.36 -18.65
C SER A 83 -10.72 -5.29 -20.07
N GLY A 84 -10.95 -6.33 -20.88
CA GLY A 84 -10.37 -6.45 -22.23
C GLY A 84 -8.84 -6.60 -22.22
N LEU A 85 -8.24 -6.88 -21.04
CA LEU A 85 -6.83 -7.18 -20.88
C LEU A 85 -6.59 -8.68 -21.02
N LYS A 86 -5.42 -9.06 -21.52
CA LYS A 86 -5.03 -10.45 -21.75
C LYS A 86 -4.56 -11.13 -20.46
N TYR A 87 -3.70 -10.44 -19.71
CA TYR A 87 -3.04 -11.00 -18.53
C TYR A 87 -3.84 -10.75 -17.26
N LYS A 88 -4.94 -11.49 -17.09
CA LYS A 88 -5.88 -11.35 -15.97
C LYS A 88 -5.21 -11.57 -14.60
N GLY A 89 -5.24 -10.56 -13.75
CA GLY A 89 -4.69 -10.63 -12.39
C GLY A 89 -3.17 -10.75 -12.32
N LYS A 90 -2.42 -10.33 -13.37
CA LYS A 90 -0.97 -10.52 -13.48
C LYS A 90 -0.22 -9.19 -13.64
N TYR A 91 1.07 -9.17 -13.23
CA TYR A 91 1.96 -8.01 -13.48
C TYR A 91 1.90 -7.53 -14.92
N LEU A 92 1.92 -8.46 -15.87
CA LEU A 92 1.93 -8.14 -17.29
C LEU A 92 0.67 -7.42 -17.79
N ALA A 93 -0.44 -7.43 -17.05
CA ALA A 93 -1.61 -6.62 -17.39
C ALA A 93 -1.27 -5.13 -17.44
N LEU A 94 -0.36 -4.68 -16.57
CA LEU A 94 0.09 -3.28 -16.49
C LEU A 94 1.11 -2.91 -17.58
N THR A 95 1.52 -3.86 -18.43
CA THR A 95 2.36 -3.61 -19.61
C THR A 95 1.53 -3.48 -20.89
N GLU A 96 0.25 -3.83 -20.84
CA GLU A 96 -0.60 -3.83 -22.02
C GLU A 96 -0.96 -2.39 -22.46
N PRO A 97 -0.93 -2.08 -23.76
CA PRO A 97 -1.22 -0.73 -24.26
C PRO A 97 -2.53 -0.14 -23.72
N LYS A 98 -3.58 -0.95 -23.64
CA LYS A 98 -4.88 -0.50 -23.12
C LYS A 98 -4.81 -0.02 -21.67
N ALA A 99 -4.07 -0.73 -20.81
CA ALA A 99 -3.87 -0.33 -19.41
C ALA A 99 -3.05 0.97 -19.33
N ILE A 100 -1.96 1.04 -20.08
CA ILE A 100 -1.08 2.22 -20.12
C ILE A 100 -1.83 3.45 -20.65
N GLU A 101 -2.58 3.32 -21.73
CA GLU A 101 -3.38 4.42 -22.30
C GLU A 101 -4.44 4.92 -21.32
N TYR A 102 -5.09 4.00 -20.61
CA TYR A 102 -6.08 4.36 -19.58
C TYR A 102 -5.45 5.19 -18.47
N LEU A 103 -4.34 4.71 -17.90
CA LEU A 103 -3.65 5.39 -16.81
C LEU A 103 -3.11 6.76 -17.24
N LYS A 104 -2.56 6.86 -18.44
CA LYS A 104 -2.10 8.14 -19.01
C LYS A 104 -3.25 9.12 -19.23
N ARG A 105 -4.39 8.66 -19.74
CA ARG A 105 -5.58 9.50 -19.94
C ARG A 105 -6.15 9.98 -18.61
N LEU A 106 -6.09 9.17 -17.57
CA LEU A 106 -6.53 9.54 -16.23
C LEU A 106 -5.65 10.63 -15.63
N GLY A 107 -4.41 10.79 -16.10
CA GLY A 107 -3.50 11.83 -15.65
C GLY A 107 -2.74 11.51 -14.38
N VAL A 108 -2.78 10.26 -13.90
CA VAL A 108 -1.99 9.81 -12.75
C VAL A 108 -0.51 9.69 -13.13
N ASN A 109 0.38 10.04 -12.21
CA ASN A 109 1.82 9.96 -12.42
C ASN A 109 2.54 9.09 -11.38
N ALA A 110 1.79 8.49 -10.46
CA ALA A 110 2.29 7.51 -9.52
C ALA A 110 1.20 6.47 -9.20
N ILE A 111 1.59 5.20 -9.19
CA ILE A 111 0.71 4.11 -8.76
C ILE A 111 1.26 3.55 -7.46
N HIS A 112 0.47 3.63 -6.40
CA HIS A 112 0.66 2.88 -5.18
C HIS A 112 0.01 1.50 -5.37
N PHE A 113 0.83 0.49 -5.54
CA PHE A 113 0.34 -0.88 -5.55
C PHE A 113 0.13 -1.39 -4.13
N GLN A 114 -1.03 -2.02 -3.86
CA GLN A 114 -1.21 -2.87 -2.70
C GLN A 114 -0.14 -3.98 -2.72
N PRO A 115 0.14 -4.67 -1.62
CA PRO A 115 1.36 -5.46 -1.45
C PRO A 115 1.75 -6.32 -2.65
N LEU A 116 3.01 -6.19 -3.09
CA LEU A 116 3.60 -6.91 -4.21
C LEU A 116 4.70 -7.90 -3.79
N PHE A 117 5.15 -7.84 -2.52
CA PHE A 117 6.05 -8.86 -1.96
C PHE A 117 5.30 -10.17 -1.76
N ASP A 118 6.05 -11.26 -1.64
CA ASP A 118 5.52 -12.61 -1.41
C ASP A 118 4.75 -12.69 -0.08
N PHE A 119 3.46 -13.00 -0.15
CA PHE A 119 2.54 -13.12 0.98
C PHE A 119 1.95 -14.53 1.08
N ALA A 120 1.37 -14.88 2.25
CA ALA A 120 1.12 -16.28 2.59
C ALA A 120 -0.26 -16.82 2.16
N SER A 121 -1.26 -15.96 1.99
CA SER A 121 -2.67 -16.35 1.92
C SER A 121 -3.16 -16.91 0.59
N VAL A 122 -2.36 -16.82 -0.48
CA VAL A 122 -2.73 -17.37 -1.79
C VAL A 122 -1.87 -18.60 -2.09
N ASP A 123 -2.53 -19.73 -2.35
CA ASP A 123 -1.85 -20.96 -2.78
C ASP A 123 -1.47 -20.86 -4.26
N GLU A 124 -0.20 -20.58 -4.52
CA GLU A 124 0.35 -20.40 -5.87
C GLU A 124 0.30 -21.70 -6.71
N THR A 125 0.10 -22.85 -6.09
CA THR A 125 -0.04 -24.14 -6.81
C THR A 125 -1.43 -24.36 -7.40
N ARG A 126 -2.38 -23.50 -7.06
CA ARG A 126 -3.81 -23.63 -7.41
C ARG A 126 -4.39 -22.34 -7.97
N LEU A 127 -3.64 -21.63 -8.80
CA LEU A 127 -4.08 -20.36 -9.40
C LEU A 127 -5.17 -20.52 -10.48
N ASP A 128 -5.53 -21.73 -10.82
CA ASP A 128 -6.70 -22.10 -11.62
C ASP A 128 -8.03 -21.98 -10.85
N THR A 129 -7.96 -21.93 -9.53
CA THR A 129 -9.10 -21.65 -8.66
C THR A 129 -9.09 -20.19 -8.23
N PRO A 130 -10.27 -19.52 -8.20
CA PRO A 130 -10.35 -18.15 -7.73
C PRO A 130 -9.85 -18.02 -6.28
N GLN A 131 -8.85 -17.18 -6.10
CA GLN A 131 -8.28 -16.83 -4.81
C GLN A 131 -8.00 -15.34 -4.81
N PHE A 132 -8.35 -14.67 -3.74
CA PHE A 132 -8.12 -13.24 -3.56
C PHE A 132 -7.62 -12.95 -2.15
N ASN A 133 -6.62 -12.11 -2.06
CA ASN A 133 -6.23 -11.44 -0.83
C ASN A 133 -5.59 -10.09 -1.18
N TRP A 134 -5.71 -9.09 -0.30
CA TRP A 134 -5.01 -7.82 -0.47
C TRP A 134 -3.49 -7.99 -0.39
N GLY A 135 -2.99 -9.01 0.35
CA GLY A 135 -1.56 -9.31 0.47
C GLY A 135 -0.88 -8.73 1.71
N TYR A 136 -1.64 -8.29 2.72
CA TYR A 136 -1.07 -7.76 3.98
C TYR A 136 -0.69 -8.85 4.98
N ASP A 137 -0.27 -10.00 4.51
CA ASP A 137 0.24 -11.12 5.31
C ASP A 137 1.64 -11.55 4.83
N PRO A 138 2.67 -10.68 5.06
CA PRO A 138 3.99 -10.81 4.48
C PRO A 138 4.72 -12.07 4.91
N LYS A 139 5.36 -12.76 3.93
CA LYS A 139 6.14 -13.96 4.13
C LYS A 139 7.62 -13.77 3.73
N ASN A 140 7.88 -13.34 2.50
CA ASN A 140 9.22 -13.06 2.01
C ASN A 140 9.32 -11.62 1.51
N TYR A 141 9.86 -10.72 2.31
CA TYR A 141 9.85 -9.28 2.07
C TYR A 141 10.63 -8.80 0.84
N ASN A 142 11.61 -9.60 0.37
CA ASN A 142 12.49 -9.20 -0.72
C ASN A 142 12.21 -9.97 -2.02
N VAL A 143 11.03 -10.56 -2.15
CA VAL A 143 10.63 -11.38 -3.29
C VAL A 143 9.28 -10.90 -3.82
N PRO A 144 9.11 -10.70 -5.13
CA PRO A 144 7.79 -10.45 -5.72
C PRO A 144 6.84 -11.63 -5.54
N ASP A 145 5.57 -11.37 -5.29
CA ASP A 145 4.56 -12.40 -5.13
C ASP A 145 4.35 -13.20 -6.43
N GLY A 146 4.31 -14.52 -6.31
CA GLY A 146 4.20 -15.41 -7.46
C GLY A 146 2.78 -15.55 -8.01
N SER A 147 1.76 -15.21 -7.24
CA SER A 147 0.37 -15.28 -7.72
C SER A 147 0.08 -14.28 -8.84
N TYR A 148 0.85 -13.19 -8.90
CA TYR A 148 0.77 -12.18 -9.96
C TYR A 148 1.66 -12.48 -11.18
N SER A 149 2.47 -13.55 -11.14
CA SER A 149 3.26 -13.98 -12.30
C SER A 149 2.50 -14.97 -13.19
N THR A 150 2.93 -15.09 -14.43
CA THR A 150 2.33 -16.07 -15.36
C THR A 150 2.76 -17.50 -15.08
N ASP A 151 3.88 -17.68 -14.38
CA ASP A 151 4.41 -18.98 -13.94
C ASP A 151 4.99 -18.89 -12.54
N PRO A 152 4.22 -19.24 -11.50
CA PRO A 152 4.70 -19.22 -10.12
C PRO A 152 5.72 -20.33 -9.80
N PHE A 153 5.78 -21.39 -10.61
CA PHE A 153 6.72 -22.49 -10.40
C PHE A 153 8.15 -22.13 -10.84
N SER A 154 8.31 -21.11 -11.67
CA SER A 154 9.61 -20.59 -12.10
C SER A 154 9.99 -19.35 -11.28
N PRO A 155 10.95 -19.44 -10.36
CA PRO A 155 11.31 -18.30 -9.49
C PRO A 155 11.77 -17.05 -10.26
N ALA A 156 12.38 -17.21 -11.44
CA ALA A 156 12.84 -16.08 -12.24
C ALA A 156 11.71 -15.34 -12.97
N VAL A 157 10.56 -15.99 -13.22
CA VAL A 157 9.46 -15.39 -13.98
C VAL A 157 8.82 -14.26 -13.19
N ARG A 158 8.50 -14.46 -11.91
CA ARG A 158 7.93 -13.41 -11.06
C ARG A 158 8.82 -12.16 -10.97
N VAL A 159 10.13 -12.38 -10.90
CA VAL A 159 11.11 -11.29 -10.83
C VAL A 159 11.16 -10.52 -12.16
N ARG A 160 11.20 -11.22 -13.28
CA ARG A 160 11.23 -10.62 -14.63
C ARG A 160 9.95 -9.84 -14.92
N GLU A 161 8.80 -10.43 -14.67
CA GLU A 161 7.51 -9.80 -14.97
C GLU A 161 7.24 -8.58 -14.11
N PHE A 162 7.68 -8.59 -12.85
CA PHE A 162 7.66 -7.41 -12.00
C PHE A 162 8.50 -6.26 -12.60
N LYS A 163 9.73 -6.56 -13.03
CA LYS A 163 10.61 -5.58 -13.68
C LYS A 163 10.01 -5.06 -14.99
N GLN A 164 9.39 -5.92 -15.78
CA GLN A 164 8.68 -5.51 -17.00
C GLN A 164 7.53 -4.54 -16.71
N MET A 165 6.76 -4.79 -15.66
CA MET A 165 5.71 -3.87 -15.21
C MET A 165 6.28 -2.50 -14.83
N VAL A 166 7.31 -2.46 -13.99
CA VAL A 166 7.95 -1.21 -13.58
C VAL A 166 8.49 -0.44 -14.79
N GLN A 167 9.20 -1.11 -15.69
CA GLN A 167 9.74 -0.50 -16.90
C GLN A 167 8.65 0.09 -17.80
N ALA A 168 7.56 -0.64 -18.01
CA ALA A 168 6.44 -0.17 -18.82
C ALA A 168 5.79 1.09 -18.23
N LEU A 169 5.63 1.14 -16.92
CA LEU A 169 5.09 2.30 -16.21
C LEU A 169 6.06 3.49 -16.28
N HIS A 170 7.35 3.28 -16.09
CA HIS A 170 8.37 4.33 -16.24
C HIS A 170 8.37 4.92 -17.65
N GLN A 171 8.29 4.10 -18.69
CA GLN A 171 8.17 4.54 -20.08
C GLN A 171 6.91 5.37 -20.33
N ALA A 172 5.87 5.13 -19.55
CA ALA A 172 4.63 5.92 -19.59
C ALA A 172 4.68 7.20 -18.74
N GLY A 173 5.79 7.47 -18.04
CA GLY A 173 5.93 8.60 -17.13
C GLY A 173 5.28 8.39 -15.76
N ILE A 174 5.04 7.15 -15.37
CA ILE A 174 4.34 6.78 -14.14
C ILE A 174 5.33 6.15 -13.16
N ARG A 175 5.41 6.71 -11.95
CA ARG A 175 6.19 6.19 -10.84
C ARG A 175 5.51 4.99 -10.18
N VAL A 176 6.30 4.12 -9.58
CA VAL A 176 5.83 2.95 -8.86
C VAL A 176 6.09 3.11 -7.37
N ILE A 177 5.04 3.10 -6.57
CA ILE A 177 5.09 3.16 -5.10
C ILE A 177 4.80 1.78 -4.56
N PHE A 178 5.68 1.30 -3.68
CA PHE A 178 5.63 -0.01 -3.07
C PHE A 178 4.99 0.05 -1.69
N ASP A 179 4.05 -0.85 -1.41
CA ASP A 179 3.44 -0.99 -0.08
C ASP A 179 4.34 -1.81 0.83
N ALA A 180 4.91 -1.16 1.84
CA ALA A 180 5.92 -1.72 2.73
C ALA A 180 5.27 -2.17 4.05
N VAL A 181 5.03 -3.47 4.19
CA VAL A 181 4.35 -4.07 5.35
C VAL A 181 5.36 -4.70 6.30
N TYR A 182 6.25 -3.88 6.88
CA TYR A 182 7.24 -4.39 7.84
C TYR A 182 6.73 -4.47 9.28
N ASN A 183 5.53 -3.97 9.55
CA ASN A 183 4.98 -3.87 10.91
C ASN A 183 4.62 -5.22 11.54
N HIS A 184 4.40 -6.27 10.75
CA HIS A 184 4.11 -7.63 11.22
C HIS A 184 4.53 -8.68 10.20
N THR A 185 4.51 -9.94 10.58
CA THR A 185 4.64 -11.11 9.70
C THR A 185 3.32 -11.89 9.66
N PHE A 186 3.09 -12.69 8.61
CA PHE A 186 1.86 -13.48 8.45
C PHE A 186 1.50 -14.33 9.67
N ASN A 187 2.48 -14.83 10.39
CA ASN A 187 2.41 -15.36 11.74
C ASN A 187 3.83 -15.39 12.35
N ILE A 188 3.94 -15.66 13.66
CA ILE A 188 5.22 -15.68 14.35
C ILE A 188 5.99 -16.97 14.01
N ASP A 189 5.43 -18.14 14.31
CA ASP A 189 6.14 -19.42 14.28
C ASP A 189 6.60 -19.83 12.88
N GLY A 190 5.83 -19.49 11.86
CA GLY A 190 6.16 -19.76 10.46
C GLY A 190 7.05 -18.72 9.81
N SER A 191 7.30 -17.59 10.46
CA SER A 191 8.07 -16.50 9.88
C SER A 191 9.55 -16.83 9.75
N ASN A 192 10.18 -16.27 8.73
CA ASN A 192 11.62 -16.36 8.55
C ASN A 192 12.38 -15.71 9.72
N PHE A 193 11.80 -14.67 10.33
CA PHE A 193 12.38 -14.00 11.49
C PHE A 193 12.47 -14.94 12.70
N GLN A 194 11.37 -15.60 13.05
CA GLN A 194 11.33 -16.49 14.21
C GLN A 194 12.17 -17.74 14.02
N ARG A 195 12.20 -18.28 12.80
CA ARG A 195 12.99 -19.46 12.47
C ARG A 195 14.49 -19.18 12.40
N THR A 196 14.87 -17.94 12.09
CA THR A 196 16.28 -17.52 12.00
C THR A 196 16.83 -17.06 13.35
N TYR A 197 16.12 -16.22 14.05
CA TYR A 197 16.53 -15.71 15.36
C TYR A 197 15.32 -15.56 16.29
N PRO A 198 14.96 -16.59 17.04
CA PRO A 198 13.75 -16.61 17.85
C PRO A 198 13.65 -15.44 18.82
N ASP A 199 12.44 -14.88 18.91
CA ASP A 199 12.04 -13.80 19.82
C ASP A 199 12.74 -12.44 19.61
N TYR A 200 13.68 -12.33 18.69
CA TYR A 200 14.43 -11.09 18.51
C TYR A 200 13.63 -10.00 17.79
N TYR A 201 13.00 -10.33 16.68
CA TYR A 201 12.40 -9.35 15.78
C TYR A 201 11.05 -8.81 16.21
N TYR A 202 10.44 -9.40 17.21
CA TYR A 202 9.12 -9.03 17.72
C TYR A 202 9.17 -8.25 19.00
N ARG A 203 8.25 -7.27 19.15
CA ARG A 203 8.04 -6.62 20.44
C ARG A 203 7.26 -7.52 21.37
N LYS A 204 7.60 -7.41 22.65
CA LYS A 204 6.91 -8.08 23.74
C LYS A 204 6.46 -7.05 24.76
N THR A 205 5.32 -7.32 25.36
CA THR A 205 4.81 -6.58 26.51
C THR A 205 5.67 -6.82 27.76
N ALA A 206 5.49 -6.03 28.79
CA ALA A 206 6.27 -6.16 30.03
C ALA A 206 6.14 -7.51 30.73
N ASP A 207 5.02 -8.24 30.50
CA ASP A 207 4.79 -9.59 31.00
C ASP A 207 5.32 -10.70 30.04
N GLY A 208 6.06 -10.31 29.00
CA GLY A 208 6.77 -11.21 28.10
C GLY A 208 5.92 -11.81 26.96
N LYS A 209 4.66 -11.41 26.82
CA LYS A 209 3.80 -11.82 25.70
C LYS A 209 4.13 -11.03 24.43
N TYR A 210 3.87 -11.60 23.26
CA TYR A 210 3.96 -10.84 22.02
C TYR A 210 2.93 -9.73 22.00
N SER A 211 3.40 -8.53 21.63
CA SER A 211 2.55 -7.37 21.43
C SER A 211 1.88 -7.42 20.06
N ASP A 212 0.72 -6.80 19.92
CA ASP A 212 -0.08 -6.81 18.70
C ASP A 212 -0.58 -5.42 18.30
N GLY A 213 0.36 -4.52 18.06
CA GLY A 213 0.03 -3.19 17.52
C GLY A 213 -0.47 -3.23 16.08
N SER A 214 -0.23 -4.31 15.35
CA SER A 214 -0.72 -4.50 13.99
C SER A 214 -2.18 -4.97 13.92
N GLY A 215 -2.73 -5.54 14.99
CA GLY A 215 -4.03 -6.22 14.94
C GLY A 215 -4.02 -7.53 14.15
N CYS A 216 -2.83 -8.02 13.75
CA CYS A 216 -2.63 -9.25 12.98
C CYS A 216 -1.93 -10.36 13.79
N GLY A 217 -1.91 -10.22 15.10
CA GLY A 217 -1.36 -11.22 16.03
C GLY A 217 0.10 -11.01 16.43
N ASN A 218 0.79 -10.03 15.88
CA ASN A 218 2.18 -9.69 16.23
C ASN A 218 2.56 -8.27 15.79
N GLU A 219 3.64 -7.74 16.33
CA GLU A 219 4.28 -6.53 15.82
C GLU A 219 5.80 -6.69 15.82
N THR A 220 6.46 -6.13 14.81
CA THR A 220 7.91 -6.12 14.72
C THR A 220 8.51 -5.01 15.57
N ALA A 221 9.74 -5.21 16.03
CA ALA A 221 10.48 -4.30 16.89
C ALA A 221 11.48 -3.49 16.04
N SER A 222 11.02 -2.47 15.32
CA SER A 222 11.83 -1.66 14.40
C SER A 222 12.99 -0.95 15.10
N GLU A 223 12.87 -0.66 16.39
CA GLU A 223 13.91 -0.05 17.22
C GLU A 223 15.10 -0.97 17.48
N LYS A 224 14.96 -2.29 17.30
CA LYS A 224 16.06 -3.24 17.50
C LYS A 224 17.02 -3.19 16.31
N PRO A 225 18.35 -3.16 16.56
CA PRO A 225 19.34 -2.95 15.50
C PRO A 225 19.18 -3.85 14.29
N LEU A 226 19.04 -5.17 14.45
CA LEU A 226 18.92 -6.08 13.30
C LEU A 226 17.60 -5.90 12.52
N MET A 227 16.49 -5.55 13.19
CA MET A 227 15.25 -5.26 12.49
C MET A 227 15.34 -3.95 11.72
N ARG A 228 15.92 -2.93 12.32
CA ARG A 228 16.20 -1.63 11.69
C ARG A 228 17.07 -1.77 10.45
N ASP A 229 18.19 -2.46 10.59
CA ASP A 229 19.11 -2.73 9.47
C ASP A 229 18.41 -3.52 8.37
N TYR A 230 17.60 -4.51 8.74
CA TYR A 230 16.80 -5.29 7.80
C TYR A 230 15.84 -4.41 6.99
N MET A 231 15.09 -3.53 7.65
CA MET A 231 14.16 -2.63 6.98
C MET A 231 14.89 -1.70 6.00
N ILE A 232 16.01 -1.12 6.43
CA ILE A 232 16.84 -0.25 5.57
C ILE A 232 17.35 -1.02 4.36
N GLU A 233 17.96 -2.19 4.56
CA GLU A 233 18.49 -3.03 3.47
C GLU A 233 17.38 -3.47 2.50
N SER A 234 16.22 -3.85 3.01
CA SER A 234 15.08 -4.26 2.19
C SER A 234 14.55 -3.11 1.33
N VAL A 235 14.36 -1.93 1.91
CA VAL A 235 13.94 -0.73 1.16
C VAL A 235 14.96 -0.40 0.06
N LEU A 236 16.25 -0.37 0.39
CA LEU A 236 17.31 -0.09 -0.59
C LEU A 236 17.39 -1.18 -1.68
N TYR A 237 17.12 -2.42 -1.34
CA TYR A 237 17.04 -3.50 -2.32
C TYR A 237 15.92 -3.28 -3.35
N TRP A 238 14.72 -2.90 -2.92
CA TRP A 238 13.63 -2.58 -3.83
C TRP A 238 13.92 -1.35 -4.71
N VAL A 239 14.60 -0.34 -4.15
CA VAL A 239 15.03 0.84 -4.92
C VAL A 239 16.06 0.45 -5.99
N ASN A 240 17.07 -0.33 -5.64
CA ASN A 240 18.19 -0.62 -6.53
C ASN A 240 17.90 -1.74 -7.53
N GLU A 241 17.22 -2.81 -7.11
CA GLU A 241 16.97 -3.97 -7.97
C GLU A 241 15.71 -3.80 -8.82
N TYR A 242 14.68 -3.18 -8.27
CA TYR A 242 13.38 -3.05 -8.95
C TYR A 242 13.02 -1.63 -9.35
N HIS A 243 13.92 -0.67 -9.11
CA HIS A 243 13.76 0.75 -9.46
C HIS A 243 12.49 1.39 -8.85
N ILE A 244 12.10 0.99 -7.67
CA ILE A 244 10.94 1.53 -6.96
C ILE A 244 11.13 3.02 -6.66
N ASP A 245 10.07 3.81 -6.83
CA ASP A 245 10.06 5.28 -6.82
C ASP A 245 9.43 5.89 -5.58
N GLY A 246 8.88 5.08 -4.71
CA GLY A 246 8.25 5.51 -3.46
C GLY A 246 7.81 4.35 -2.61
N PHE A 247 7.52 4.65 -1.34
CA PHE A 247 7.06 3.64 -0.37
C PHE A 247 5.91 4.18 0.46
N ARG A 248 4.85 3.37 0.56
CA ARG A 248 3.80 3.55 1.56
C ARG A 248 4.04 2.55 2.68
N PHE A 249 4.25 3.03 3.89
CA PHE A 249 4.41 2.15 5.05
C PHE A 249 3.05 1.85 5.68
N ASP A 250 2.66 0.60 5.56
CA ASP A 250 1.50 0.05 6.25
C ASP A 250 1.69 0.17 7.75
N LEU A 251 0.66 0.67 8.46
CA LEU A 251 0.73 0.92 9.90
C LEU A 251 2.09 1.53 10.32
N MET A 252 2.49 2.61 9.66
CA MET A 252 3.76 3.30 9.93
C MET A 252 3.90 3.69 11.41
N GLY A 253 2.77 3.94 12.08
CA GLY A 253 2.72 4.25 13.51
C GLY A 253 3.16 3.11 14.43
N VAL A 254 3.39 1.90 13.92
CA VAL A 254 4.02 0.79 14.66
C VAL A 254 5.55 0.95 14.71
N HIS A 255 6.13 1.67 13.75
CA HIS A 255 7.59 1.87 13.64
C HIS A 255 8.07 3.06 14.45
N ASP A 256 9.28 2.95 14.97
CA ASP A 256 9.91 4.05 15.71
C ASP A 256 10.41 5.16 14.77
N ILE A 257 10.40 6.40 15.27
CA ILE A 257 10.79 7.60 14.55
C ILE A 257 12.23 7.50 14.01
N GLU A 258 13.15 6.97 14.80
CA GLU A 258 14.56 6.88 14.42
C GLU A 258 14.75 5.96 13.22
N THR A 259 14.10 4.80 13.18
CA THR A 259 14.15 3.88 12.05
C THR A 259 13.60 4.54 10.79
N MET A 260 12.46 5.23 10.87
CA MET A 260 11.89 5.93 9.72
C MET A 260 12.83 7.04 9.19
N LYS A 261 13.48 7.80 10.06
CA LYS A 261 14.48 8.80 9.69
C LYS A 261 15.69 8.18 9.00
N LEU A 262 16.18 7.06 9.49
CA LEU A 262 17.33 6.37 8.90
C LEU A 262 16.99 5.76 7.54
N ILE A 263 15.78 5.24 7.34
CA ILE A 263 15.30 4.80 6.04
C ILE A 263 15.27 5.98 5.08
N ARG A 264 14.68 7.14 5.48
CA ARG A 264 14.65 8.35 4.65
C ARG A 264 16.07 8.80 4.26
N ALA A 265 16.96 8.87 5.24
CA ALA A 265 18.34 9.26 5.01
C ALA A 265 19.12 8.31 4.09
N ALA A 266 18.82 7.01 4.16
CA ALA A 266 19.45 6.02 3.28
C ALA A 266 18.94 6.15 1.83
N VAL A 267 17.64 6.35 1.66
CA VAL A 267 17.00 6.54 0.35
C VAL A 267 17.44 7.87 -0.29
N ASP A 268 17.58 8.94 0.48
CA ASP A 268 18.06 10.26 0.00
C ASP A 268 19.45 10.20 -0.64
N LYS A 269 20.30 9.29 -0.19
CA LYS A 269 21.62 9.08 -0.78
C LYS A 269 21.55 8.51 -2.21
N ILE A 270 20.47 7.87 -2.56
CA ILE A 270 20.23 7.33 -3.90
C ILE A 270 19.48 8.38 -4.73
N ASP A 271 18.30 8.79 -4.26
CA ASP A 271 17.48 9.79 -4.94
C ASP A 271 16.46 10.40 -3.95
N PRO A 272 16.61 11.68 -3.61
CA PRO A 272 15.70 12.36 -2.68
C PRO A 272 14.27 12.54 -3.24
N SER A 273 14.05 12.32 -4.54
CA SER A 273 12.72 12.37 -5.14
C SER A 273 11.87 11.12 -4.87
N ILE A 274 12.46 10.07 -4.28
CA ILE A 274 11.71 8.88 -3.86
C ILE A 274 10.84 9.27 -2.67
N TYR A 275 9.52 9.29 -2.88
CA TYR A 275 8.60 9.75 -1.86
C TYR A 275 8.25 8.64 -0.87
N ILE A 276 8.26 8.97 0.42
CA ILE A 276 7.90 8.05 1.52
C ILE A 276 6.72 8.64 2.29
N TYR A 277 5.71 7.82 2.53
CA TYR A 277 4.56 8.14 3.36
C TYR A 277 3.99 6.88 3.99
N GLY A 278 3.03 7.02 4.88
CA GLY A 278 2.40 5.86 5.47
C GLY A 278 1.22 6.19 6.36
N GLU A 279 0.69 5.16 6.99
CA GLU A 279 -0.37 5.28 7.98
C GLU A 279 0.22 5.69 9.33
N GLY A 280 -0.09 6.90 9.78
CA GLY A 280 0.38 7.44 11.05
C GLY A 280 -0.40 6.89 12.27
N TRP A 281 -0.69 5.59 12.26
CA TRP A 281 -1.42 4.91 13.35
C TRP A 281 -1.02 3.43 13.43
N SER A 282 -1.51 2.76 14.46
CA SER A 282 -1.50 1.32 14.65
C SER A 282 -2.95 0.80 14.71
N ALA A 283 -3.17 -0.48 14.44
CA ALA A 283 -4.48 -1.11 14.57
C ALA A 283 -4.78 -1.58 16.01
N GLY A 284 -3.73 -1.76 16.83
CA GLY A 284 -3.81 -2.12 18.23
C GLY A 284 -2.84 -1.31 19.09
N SER A 285 -2.63 -1.70 20.32
CA SER A 285 -1.68 -1.05 21.23
C SER A 285 -0.27 -1.58 21.00
N CYS A 286 0.68 -0.69 20.72
CA CYS A 286 2.09 -1.03 20.60
C CYS A 286 2.78 -1.10 21.97
N ALA A 287 3.68 -2.07 22.16
CA ALA A 287 4.53 -2.14 23.33
C ALA A 287 5.77 -1.23 23.19
N TYR A 288 5.57 0.00 22.77
CA TYR A 288 6.61 1.02 22.61
C TYR A 288 6.02 2.42 22.88
N PRO A 289 6.79 3.39 23.41
CA PRO A 289 6.26 4.71 23.77
C PRO A 289 5.74 5.49 22.56
N ASN A 290 4.53 6.02 22.64
CA ASN A 290 3.87 6.76 21.55
C ASN A 290 4.65 7.99 21.08
N ASP A 291 5.35 8.68 21.96
CA ASP A 291 6.18 9.84 21.63
C ASP A 291 7.43 9.50 20.81
N GLN A 292 7.78 8.21 20.73
CA GLN A 292 8.87 7.65 19.93
C GLN A 292 8.38 6.89 18.68
N LEU A 293 7.07 6.73 18.49
CA LEU A 293 6.49 6.08 17.33
C LEU A 293 6.17 7.10 16.21
N ALA A 294 6.21 6.62 14.95
CA ALA A 294 5.88 7.41 13.77
C ALA A 294 4.35 7.57 13.59
N ILE A 295 3.65 7.88 14.68
CA ILE A 295 2.22 8.22 14.66
C ILE A 295 2.00 9.58 14.01
N LYS A 296 0.79 9.85 13.53
CA LYS A 296 0.43 11.09 12.82
C LYS A 296 0.86 12.35 13.59
N ALA A 297 0.62 12.40 14.88
CA ALA A 297 1.02 13.52 15.76
C ALA A 297 2.53 13.82 15.76
N ASN A 298 3.37 12.89 15.33
CA ASN A 298 4.82 13.02 15.25
C ASN A 298 5.34 13.28 13.82
N THR A 299 4.48 13.38 12.83
CA THR A 299 4.88 13.53 11.42
C THR A 299 5.76 14.77 11.19
N PHE A 300 5.52 15.86 11.91
CA PHE A 300 6.37 17.06 11.85
C PHE A 300 7.85 16.81 12.21
N LYS A 301 8.15 15.69 12.90
CA LYS A 301 9.52 15.26 13.23
C LYS A 301 10.16 14.45 12.10
N LEU A 302 9.40 14.06 11.07
CA LEU A 302 9.78 13.14 10.00
C LEU A 302 9.94 13.91 8.69
N ASN A 303 10.99 14.71 8.56
CA ASN A 303 11.26 15.47 7.33
C ASN A 303 11.26 14.55 6.11
N GLY A 304 10.49 14.94 5.05
CA GLY A 304 10.40 14.19 3.81
C GLY A 304 9.59 12.89 3.89
N ILE A 305 8.82 12.70 4.97
CA ILE A 305 7.89 11.57 5.13
C ILE A 305 6.50 12.11 5.39
N GLY A 306 5.52 11.62 4.63
CA GLY A 306 4.11 11.99 4.77
C GLY A 306 3.28 10.98 5.55
N ALA A 307 2.07 11.39 5.90
CA ALA A 307 1.06 10.52 6.53
C ALA A 307 -0.35 10.82 5.97
N PHE A 308 -1.22 9.84 6.04
CA PHE A 308 -2.61 9.97 5.64
C PHE A 308 -3.40 10.88 6.58
N SER A 309 -4.23 11.76 6.01
CA SER A 309 -5.11 12.67 6.76
C SER A 309 -6.49 12.04 6.99
N ASP A 310 -6.66 11.34 8.10
CA ASP A 310 -7.96 10.83 8.54
C ASP A 310 -8.93 11.96 8.94
N ASP A 311 -8.42 13.11 9.39
CA ASP A 311 -9.25 14.31 9.60
C ASP A 311 -9.99 14.71 8.32
N MET A 312 -9.29 14.76 7.18
CA MET A 312 -9.89 15.10 5.88
C MET A 312 -10.84 14.01 5.38
N ARG A 313 -10.40 12.76 5.43
CA ARG A 313 -11.21 11.61 5.02
C ARG A 313 -12.53 11.58 5.74
N ASP A 314 -12.53 11.67 7.06
CA ASP A 314 -13.71 11.52 7.89
C ASP A 314 -14.58 12.78 7.85
N ALA A 315 -13.98 13.98 7.72
CA ALA A 315 -14.74 15.21 7.50
C ALA A 315 -15.53 15.21 6.18
N LEU A 316 -15.00 14.55 5.14
CA LEU A 316 -15.71 14.40 3.88
C LEU A 316 -16.82 13.35 3.97
N ARG A 317 -16.48 12.11 4.31
CA ARG A 317 -17.37 10.95 4.16
C ARG A 317 -18.04 10.45 5.42
N GLY A 318 -17.56 10.83 6.60
CA GLY A 318 -17.99 10.34 7.90
C GLY A 318 -16.95 9.46 8.59
N PRO A 319 -17.10 9.22 9.91
CA PRO A 319 -16.09 8.59 10.75
C PRO A 319 -15.82 7.14 10.33
N PHE A 320 -14.56 6.73 10.40
CA PHE A 320 -14.14 5.34 10.15
C PHE A 320 -14.84 4.33 11.07
N SER A 321 -15.11 4.73 12.30
CA SER A 321 -15.70 3.85 13.33
C SER A 321 -17.19 3.53 13.11
N ASP A 322 -17.89 4.23 12.21
CA ASP A 322 -19.33 4.04 12.00
C ASP A 322 -19.74 4.30 10.55
N ASN A 323 -19.89 3.26 9.79
CA ASN A 323 -20.22 3.29 8.37
C ASN A 323 -21.63 3.79 8.05
N THR A 324 -22.47 4.01 9.06
CA THR A 324 -23.82 4.55 8.89
C THR A 324 -23.88 6.06 9.05
N LYS A 325 -22.81 6.69 9.53
CA LYS A 325 -22.71 8.14 9.72
C LYS A 325 -22.07 8.81 8.53
N GLY A 326 -22.75 9.83 8.00
CA GLY A 326 -22.21 10.75 7.02
C GLY A 326 -21.53 11.96 7.66
N ALA A 327 -20.97 12.82 6.82
CA ALA A 327 -20.37 14.09 7.20
C ALA A 327 -20.64 15.15 6.12
N PHE A 328 -19.65 15.93 5.71
CA PHE A 328 -19.82 17.04 4.77
C PHE A 328 -20.57 16.64 3.48
N LEU A 329 -20.18 15.53 2.84
CA LEU A 329 -20.82 15.03 1.60
C LEU A 329 -22.29 14.65 1.80
N ALA A 330 -22.70 14.32 3.02
CA ALA A 330 -24.07 14.03 3.38
C ALA A 330 -24.87 15.31 3.82
N GLY A 331 -24.24 16.49 3.73
CA GLY A 331 -24.84 17.75 4.16
C GLY A 331 -24.95 17.90 5.68
N ILE A 332 -24.14 17.14 6.44
CA ILE A 332 -24.11 17.21 7.91
C ILE A 332 -23.13 18.32 8.32
N PRO A 333 -23.58 19.32 9.10
CA PRO A 333 -22.73 20.42 9.56
C PRO A 333 -21.77 19.96 10.68
N GLY A 334 -20.71 20.75 10.91
CA GLY A 334 -19.79 20.57 12.04
C GLY A 334 -18.41 20.03 11.64
N GLU A 335 -18.21 19.72 10.37
CA GLU A 335 -16.96 19.18 9.82
C GLU A 335 -16.11 20.23 9.07
N GLU A 336 -16.56 21.48 9.04
CA GLU A 336 -15.99 22.54 8.22
C GLU A 336 -14.52 22.82 8.60
N GLU A 337 -14.22 22.85 9.91
CA GLU A 337 -12.83 23.11 10.37
C GLU A 337 -11.90 21.94 10.10
N SER A 338 -12.37 20.69 10.22
CA SER A 338 -11.61 19.50 9.86
C SER A 338 -11.31 19.47 8.35
N LEU A 339 -12.30 19.86 7.54
CA LEU A 339 -12.10 19.93 6.08
C LEU A 339 -11.14 21.06 5.70
N LYS A 340 -11.26 22.27 6.30
CA LYS A 340 -10.28 23.34 6.11
C LYS A 340 -8.87 22.91 6.49
N PHE A 341 -8.74 22.22 7.62
CA PHE A 341 -7.46 21.70 8.09
C PHE A 341 -6.84 20.72 7.09
N GLY A 342 -7.64 19.83 6.52
CA GLY A 342 -7.22 18.95 5.42
C GLY A 342 -6.83 19.73 4.16
N ILE A 343 -7.59 20.74 3.77
CA ILE A 343 -7.31 21.56 2.58
C ILE A 343 -5.97 22.30 2.69
N VAL A 344 -5.62 22.80 3.86
CA VAL A 344 -4.32 23.48 4.06
C VAL A 344 -3.13 22.55 4.28
N GLY A 345 -3.35 21.23 4.24
CA GLY A 345 -2.27 20.24 4.33
C GLY A 345 -1.77 19.98 5.75
N GLY A 346 -2.63 20.06 6.75
CA GLY A 346 -2.31 19.73 8.15
C GLY A 346 -1.38 20.72 8.85
N ILE A 347 -1.11 21.88 8.24
CA ILE A 347 -0.27 22.95 8.81
C ILE A 347 -1.06 23.90 9.72
N ALA A 348 -0.34 24.72 10.51
CA ALA A 348 -0.95 25.86 11.19
C ALA A 348 -1.47 26.89 10.18
N HIS A 349 -2.73 27.25 10.29
CA HIS A 349 -3.31 28.26 9.40
C HIS A 349 -4.27 29.18 10.17
N PRO A 350 -4.25 30.52 9.95
CA PRO A 350 -5.02 31.47 10.74
C PRO A 350 -6.55 31.35 10.55
N GLN A 351 -7.01 30.67 9.49
CA GLN A 351 -8.42 30.43 9.21
C GLN A 351 -8.93 29.08 9.72
N VAL A 352 -8.12 28.34 10.46
CA VAL A 352 -8.49 27.03 11.03
C VAL A 352 -8.51 27.12 12.55
N ASP A 353 -9.68 26.88 13.14
CA ASP A 353 -9.82 26.72 14.58
C ASP A 353 -9.56 25.26 14.97
N MET A 354 -8.35 24.98 15.46
CA MET A 354 -7.93 23.63 15.86
C MET A 354 -8.79 23.01 16.98
N ASN A 355 -9.52 23.81 17.77
CA ASN A 355 -10.42 23.28 18.78
C ASN A 355 -11.63 22.56 18.17
N LEU A 356 -12.01 22.91 16.96
CA LEU A 356 -13.14 22.36 16.24
C LEU A 356 -12.75 21.25 15.24
N VAL A 357 -11.45 21.00 15.04
CA VAL A 357 -10.98 19.87 14.23
C VAL A 357 -11.28 18.54 14.95
N ASN A 358 -11.66 17.51 14.21
CA ASN A 358 -12.15 16.23 14.76
C ASN A 358 -11.13 15.53 15.68
N TYR A 359 -9.98 15.18 15.15
CA TYR A 359 -9.01 14.34 15.84
C TYR A 359 -7.82 15.13 16.36
N ASP A 360 -7.15 15.86 15.50
CA ASP A 360 -5.94 16.59 15.86
C ASP A 360 -6.29 17.95 16.46
N LYS A 361 -5.75 18.24 17.62
CA LYS A 361 -5.91 19.56 18.30
C LYS A 361 -4.69 20.46 18.10
N LYS A 362 -3.74 20.01 17.28
CA LYS A 362 -2.54 20.75 16.87
C LYS A 362 -2.17 20.37 15.44
N PRO A 363 -1.54 21.28 14.69
CA PRO A 363 -0.94 20.93 13.41
C PRO A 363 0.05 19.78 13.55
N TRP A 364 0.01 18.83 12.61
CA TRP A 364 0.86 17.64 12.67
C TRP A 364 1.88 17.55 11.53
N THR A 365 1.80 18.44 10.55
CA THR A 365 2.78 18.56 9.47
C THR A 365 3.64 19.80 9.65
N ALA A 366 4.91 19.74 9.20
CA ALA A 366 5.79 20.90 9.07
C ALA A 366 5.58 21.62 7.74
N GLU A 367 5.16 20.88 6.72
CA GLU A 367 4.85 21.37 5.38
C GLU A 367 3.70 20.55 4.76
N PRO A 368 2.91 21.12 3.83
CA PRO A 368 1.74 20.43 3.26
C PRO A 368 2.07 19.12 2.53
N THR A 369 3.27 18.99 1.97
CA THR A 369 3.70 17.76 1.28
C THR A 369 3.88 16.56 2.22
N GLN A 370 3.78 16.75 3.53
CA GLN A 370 3.69 15.68 4.52
C GLN A 370 2.26 15.15 4.72
N GLN A 371 1.26 15.71 4.04
CA GLN A 371 -0.10 15.21 4.10
C GLN A 371 -0.48 14.46 2.83
N ILE A 372 -0.99 13.24 2.99
CA ILE A 372 -1.74 12.54 1.94
C ILE A 372 -3.21 12.93 2.08
N SER A 373 -3.70 13.63 1.06
CA SER A 373 -5.10 14.09 0.97
C SER A 373 -5.92 13.03 0.24
N TYR A 374 -6.94 12.49 0.89
CA TYR A 374 -7.76 11.41 0.33
C TYR A 374 -9.15 11.38 0.94
N VAL A 375 -10.08 10.69 0.29
CA VAL A 375 -11.44 10.46 0.78
C VAL A 375 -11.72 8.99 1.04
N SER A 376 -11.11 8.07 0.28
CA SER A 376 -11.17 6.64 0.54
C SER A 376 -9.90 5.93 0.02
N CYS A 377 -9.69 4.71 0.47
CA CYS A 377 -8.62 3.81 0.05
C CYS A 377 -9.15 2.38 -0.01
N HIS A 378 -8.26 1.39 -0.15
CA HIS A 378 -8.67 -0.02 -0.12
C HIS A 378 -9.33 -0.42 1.20
N ASP A 379 -8.91 0.19 2.30
CA ASP A 379 -9.38 -0.14 3.65
C ASP A 379 -10.70 0.57 3.97
N ASP A 380 -11.62 -0.14 4.65
CA ASP A 380 -12.99 0.27 4.88
C ASP A 380 -13.83 0.38 3.58
N MET A 381 -15.01 1.00 3.62
CA MET A 381 -15.88 1.19 2.45
C MET A 381 -15.23 2.09 1.41
N CYS A 382 -15.31 1.71 0.15
CA CYS A 382 -15.03 2.65 -0.94
C CYS A 382 -16.07 3.80 -0.95
N LEU A 383 -15.71 4.91 -1.60
CA LEU A 383 -16.50 6.14 -1.54
C LEU A 383 -17.97 5.94 -1.93
N VAL A 384 -18.22 5.26 -3.04
CA VAL A 384 -19.59 5.03 -3.54
C VAL A 384 -20.44 4.21 -2.57
N ASP A 385 -19.85 3.17 -1.95
CA ASP A 385 -20.57 2.37 -0.95
C ASP A 385 -20.90 3.21 0.28
N ARG A 386 -19.96 4.05 0.72
CA ARG A 386 -20.16 4.95 1.84
C ARG A 386 -21.28 5.98 1.54
N LEU A 387 -21.29 6.58 0.36
CA LEU A 387 -22.32 7.51 -0.08
C LEU A 387 -23.70 6.84 -0.19
N LYS A 388 -23.75 5.61 -0.69
CA LYS A 388 -25.00 4.82 -0.69
C LYS A 388 -25.54 4.61 0.72
N ALA A 389 -24.67 4.30 1.67
CA ALA A 389 -25.05 4.03 3.06
C ALA A 389 -25.54 5.30 3.79
N THR A 390 -24.93 6.46 3.51
CA THR A 390 -25.10 7.67 4.31
C THR A 390 -26.02 8.72 3.68
N VAL A 391 -26.04 8.82 2.35
CA VAL A 391 -26.80 9.86 1.62
C VAL A 391 -28.05 9.30 0.97
N LEU A 392 -27.91 8.19 0.24
CA LEU A 392 -29.02 7.68 -0.57
C LEU A 392 -30.04 6.87 0.23
N GLY A 393 -29.67 6.41 1.42
CA GLY A 393 -30.50 5.62 2.32
C GLY A 393 -31.23 4.48 1.60
N ILE A 394 -31.16 3.27 2.08
CA ILE A 394 -31.82 2.09 1.50
C ILE A 394 -33.36 2.29 1.37
N LYS A 395 -33.91 3.34 1.97
CA LYS A 395 -35.36 3.57 2.11
C LYS A 395 -35.94 4.69 1.28
N ASP A 396 -35.14 5.48 0.55
CA ASP A 396 -35.70 6.53 -0.30
C ASP A 396 -36.18 5.96 -1.65
N VAL A 397 -37.38 5.41 -1.61
CA VAL A 397 -38.10 4.90 -2.80
C VAL A 397 -38.65 6.00 -3.70
N SER A 398 -38.50 7.30 -3.31
CA SER A 398 -39.01 8.43 -4.07
C SER A 398 -38.13 8.79 -5.26
N ARG A 399 -36.86 8.40 -5.26
CA ARG A 399 -35.88 8.71 -6.32
C ARG A 399 -35.76 7.56 -7.33
N THR A 400 -35.69 7.89 -8.59
CA THR A 400 -35.34 6.97 -9.67
C THR A 400 -33.88 6.53 -9.57
N GLU A 401 -33.52 5.43 -10.21
CA GLU A 401 -32.12 4.98 -10.29
C GLU A 401 -31.22 6.04 -10.93
N SER A 402 -31.72 6.69 -11.99
CA SER A 402 -30.98 7.77 -12.68
C SER A 402 -30.68 8.96 -11.75
N GLU A 403 -31.64 9.38 -10.93
CA GLU A 403 -31.44 10.45 -9.96
C GLU A 403 -30.42 10.07 -8.86
N ARG A 404 -30.44 8.81 -8.41
CA ARG A 404 -29.44 8.33 -7.44
C ARG A 404 -28.03 8.32 -8.03
N ILE A 405 -27.87 7.86 -9.27
CA ILE A 405 -26.58 7.85 -9.96
C ILE A 405 -26.09 9.29 -10.17
N ALA A 406 -26.94 10.19 -10.61
CA ALA A 406 -26.57 11.60 -10.79
C ALA A 406 -26.10 12.24 -9.47
N GLU A 407 -26.74 11.90 -8.35
CA GLU A 407 -26.34 12.38 -7.02
C GLU A 407 -24.99 11.78 -6.60
N LEU A 408 -24.76 10.48 -6.82
CA LEU A 408 -23.47 9.84 -6.54
C LEU A 408 -22.35 10.49 -7.34
N ILE A 409 -22.53 10.73 -8.64
CA ILE A 409 -21.55 11.41 -9.48
C ILE A 409 -21.25 12.81 -8.93
N ARG A 410 -22.27 13.58 -8.59
CA ARG A 410 -22.12 14.95 -8.05
C ARG A 410 -21.31 14.94 -6.75
N LEU A 411 -21.57 14.01 -5.84
CA LEU A 411 -20.90 13.92 -4.55
C LEU A 411 -19.49 13.39 -4.68
N ASP A 412 -19.26 12.44 -5.58
CA ASP A 412 -17.92 11.96 -5.90
C ASP A 412 -17.05 13.08 -6.48
N LEU A 413 -17.55 13.81 -7.48
CA LEU A 413 -16.85 14.97 -8.03
C LEU A 413 -16.57 16.05 -6.98
N LEU A 414 -17.48 16.28 -6.03
CA LEU A 414 -17.27 17.22 -4.93
C LEU A 414 -16.14 16.72 -4.00
N ALA A 415 -16.13 15.44 -3.67
CA ALA A 415 -15.08 14.83 -2.85
C ALA A 415 -13.72 14.93 -3.55
N GLN A 416 -13.66 14.54 -4.82
CA GLN A 416 -12.42 14.62 -5.61
C GLN A 416 -11.94 16.07 -5.78
N THR A 417 -12.87 17.03 -5.92
CA THR A 417 -12.52 18.46 -5.96
C THR A 417 -11.80 18.86 -4.67
N ALA A 418 -12.31 18.46 -3.49
CA ALA A 418 -11.64 18.77 -2.23
C ALA A 418 -10.24 18.13 -2.16
N VAL A 419 -10.10 16.86 -2.59
CA VAL A 419 -8.82 16.14 -2.58
C VAL A 419 -7.81 16.80 -3.53
N PHE A 420 -8.17 17.02 -4.80
CA PHE A 420 -7.24 17.48 -5.83
C PHE A 420 -6.92 18.98 -5.75
N THR A 421 -7.70 19.77 -5.03
CA THR A 421 -7.43 21.20 -4.83
C THR A 421 -6.84 21.53 -3.46
N SER A 422 -6.58 20.53 -2.62
CA SER A 422 -5.91 20.72 -1.34
C SER A 422 -4.41 20.94 -1.52
N GLN A 423 -3.74 21.44 -0.47
CA GLN A 423 -2.29 21.69 -0.46
C GLN A 423 -1.44 20.41 -0.25
N GLY A 424 -2.05 19.32 0.20
CA GLY A 424 -1.39 18.03 0.38
C GLY A 424 -1.15 17.28 -0.94
N VAL A 425 -0.67 16.06 -0.83
CA VAL A 425 -0.47 15.15 -1.96
C VAL A 425 -1.77 14.39 -2.23
N PRO A 426 -2.40 14.54 -3.40
CA PRO A 426 -3.65 13.88 -3.71
C PRO A 426 -3.47 12.38 -3.92
N PHE A 427 -4.39 11.63 -3.35
CA PHE A 427 -4.44 10.17 -3.40
C PHE A 427 -5.88 9.72 -3.58
N PHE A 428 -6.13 8.75 -4.44
CA PHE A 428 -7.45 8.17 -4.62
C PHE A 428 -7.40 6.68 -4.95
N LEU A 429 -8.43 5.96 -4.53
CA LEU A 429 -8.59 4.53 -4.79
C LEU A 429 -8.90 4.31 -6.27
N ALA A 430 -8.19 3.38 -6.88
CA ALA A 430 -8.44 2.99 -8.27
C ALA A 430 -9.88 2.50 -8.46
N GLY A 431 -10.58 3.14 -9.40
CA GLY A 431 -11.99 2.92 -9.68
C GLY A 431 -12.94 3.96 -9.10
N GLU A 432 -12.49 4.87 -8.23
CA GLU A 432 -13.33 6.00 -7.78
C GLU A 432 -13.83 6.82 -8.97
N GLU A 433 -12.98 7.05 -9.96
CA GLU A 433 -13.29 7.78 -11.19
C GLU A 433 -14.37 7.13 -12.07
N MET A 434 -14.78 5.90 -11.75
CA MET A 434 -15.83 5.18 -12.48
C MET A 434 -16.95 4.66 -11.55
N LEU A 435 -17.11 5.26 -10.37
CA LEU A 435 -18.08 4.84 -9.37
C LEU A 435 -17.93 3.37 -8.94
N ARG A 436 -16.69 2.93 -8.71
CA ARG A 436 -16.42 1.58 -8.21
C ARG A 436 -17.10 1.34 -6.88
N ASP A 437 -17.85 0.25 -6.79
CA ASP A 437 -18.39 -0.24 -5.53
C ASP A 437 -17.87 -1.65 -5.20
N LYS A 438 -17.93 -1.98 -3.92
CA LYS A 438 -17.64 -3.32 -3.39
C LYS A 438 -18.89 -3.91 -2.73
N LYS A 439 -20.07 -3.52 -3.21
CA LYS A 439 -21.39 -3.98 -2.77
C LYS A 439 -21.64 -3.80 -1.27
N GLY A 440 -21.07 -2.73 -0.70
CA GLY A 440 -21.19 -2.39 0.71
C GLY A 440 -20.26 -3.19 1.65
N VAL A 441 -19.35 -4.00 1.11
CA VAL A 441 -18.37 -4.73 1.92
C VAL A 441 -17.28 -3.77 2.37
N HIS A 442 -17.17 -3.52 3.67
CA HIS A 442 -16.20 -2.61 4.24
C HIS A 442 -14.79 -3.22 4.39
N ASN A 443 -14.71 -4.52 4.67
CA ASN A 443 -13.44 -5.24 4.81
C ASN A 443 -13.38 -6.38 3.79
N SER A 444 -12.89 -6.08 2.60
CA SER A 444 -12.92 -7.00 1.45
C SER A 444 -11.61 -7.75 1.22
N TYR A 445 -10.71 -7.79 2.22
CA TYR A 445 -9.33 -8.29 2.07
C TYR A 445 -9.22 -9.72 1.51
N CYS A 446 -10.19 -10.58 1.78
CA CYS A 446 -10.29 -11.95 1.28
C CYS A 446 -11.64 -12.24 0.59
N SER A 447 -12.36 -11.21 0.20
CA SER A 447 -13.61 -11.34 -0.56
C SER A 447 -13.33 -11.81 -1.99
N PRO A 448 -14.28 -12.49 -2.66
CA PRO A 448 -14.07 -12.97 -4.03
C PRO A 448 -13.88 -11.84 -5.04
N ASP A 449 -13.34 -12.18 -6.22
CA ASP A 449 -13.15 -11.23 -7.32
C ASP A 449 -14.41 -10.43 -7.64
N SER A 450 -15.58 -11.05 -7.59
CA SER A 450 -16.88 -10.38 -7.86
C SER A 450 -17.21 -9.21 -6.92
N ILE A 451 -16.51 -9.07 -5.81
CA ILE A 451 -16.58 -7.92 -4.90
C ILE A 451 -15.47 -6.92 -5.21
N ASN A 452 -14.26 -7.41 -5.49
CA ASN A 452 -13.06 -6.58 -5.59
C ASN A 452 -12.74 -6.11 -7.01
N GLU A 453 -13.16 -6.85 -8.06
CA GLU A 453 -12.83 -6.53 -9.45
C GLU A 453 -13.37 -5.18 -9.92
N PHE A 454 -12.66 -4.56 -10.85
CA PHE A 454 -13.15 -3.36 -11.54
C PHE A 454 -14.31 -3.69 -12.48
N ASN A 455 -15.37 -2.90 -12.40
CA ASN A 455 -16.40 -2.92 -13.41
C ASN A 455 -16.05 -1.92 -14.54
N TRP A 456 -15.25 -2.40 -15.50
CA TRP A 456 -14.79 -1.57 -16.63
C TRP A 456 -15.92 -1.05 -17.53
N GLU A 457 -17.10 -1.65 -17.47
CA GLU A 457 -18.26 -1.16 -18.22
C GLU A 457 -18.82 0.16 -17.68
N ASN A 458 -18.51 0.47 -16.41
CA ASN A 458 -18.87 1.75 -15.82
C ASN A 458 -18.29 2.95 -16.59
N LEU A 459 -17.12 2.81 -17.22
CA LEU A 459 -16.55 3.85 -18.08
C LEU A 459 -17.42 4.17 -19.31
N LYS A 460 -18.25 3.22 -19.75
CA LYS A 460 -19.21 3.44 -20.85
C LYS A 460 -20.56 3.92 -20.33
N LYS A 461 -20.92 3.46 -19.13
CA LYS A 461 -22.19 3.76 -18.50
C LYS A 461 -22.21 5.17 -17.90
N TYR A 462 -21.07 5.63 -17.41
CA TYR A 462 -20.85 6.93 -16.77
C TYR A 462 -19.67 7.64 -17.44
N PRO A 463 -19.83 8.12 -18.68
CA PRO A 463 -18.74 8.73 -19.46
C PRO A 463 -18.32 10.11 -18.94
#